data_2d1d1e17afb24f34dd5484f3b9de113a
#
_entry.id   2d1d1e17afb24f34dd5484f3b9de113a
#
_cell.length_a   1.000
_cell.length_b   1.000
_cell.length_c   1.000
_cell.angle_alpha   90.00
_cell.angle_beta   90.00
_cell.angle_gamma   90.00
#
_symmetry.space_group_name_H-M   'P 1'
#
loop_
_entity.id
_entity.type
_entity.pdbx_description
1 polymer ?
#
loop_
_entity_poly.entity_id
_entity_poly.type
_entity_poly.pdbx_seq_one_letter_code
_entity_poly.pdbx_strand_id
1 'polypeptide(L)'
;VRDRDVKILHQVVDSKGAFGHRQHLELAWSYLREYPPDEAAEAMAAAIRHVARSHGAADRYHETITRTWVHLVAVHRHRWGAETFEEFLERNGDLLDTGLLTHFYSRELILGDHARAVWAAPDLRPLPALS
;
A
#
# COMPACT_ATOMS: atom_id res chain seq x y z
N VAL A 1 -7.14 -10.65 -12.51
CA VAL A 1 -5.85 -10.62 -11.80
C VAL A 1 -4.84 -11.46 -12.55
N ARG A 2 -3.67 -10.91 -12.82
CA ARG A 2 -2.61 -11.61 -13.57
C ARG A 2 -1.96 -12.68 -12.70
N ASP A 3 -1.49 -13.76 -13.31
CA ASP A 3 -0.81 -14.85 -12.60
C ASP A 3 0.39 -14.34 -11.80
N ARG A 4 1.15 -13.39 -12.37
CA ARG A 4 2.29 -12.78 -11.69
C ARG A 4 1.87 -12.08 -10.40
N ASP A 5 0.76 -11.36 -10.42
CA ASP A 5 0.26 -10.62 -9.28
C ASP A 5 -0.19 -11.56 -8.16
N VAL A 6 -0.85 -12.66 -8.52
CA VAL A 6 -1.26 -13.70 -7.57
C VAL A 6 -0.04 -14.36 -6.93
N LYS A 7 1.00 -14.61 -7.74
CA LYS A 7 2.24 -15.21 -7.24
C LYS A 7 2.92 -14.31 -6.24
N ILE A 8 3.02 -13.02 -6.52
CA ILE A 8 3.60 -12.02 -5.61
C ILE A 8 2.80 -11.98 -4.31
N LEU A 9 1.47 -11.94 -4.41
CA LEU A 9 0.58 -11.94 -3.25
C LEU A 9 0.83 -13.15 -2.36
N HIS A 10 0.90 -14.34 -2.94
CA HIS A 10 1.11 -15.58 -2.18
C HIS A 10 2.48 -15.62 -1.50
N GLN A 11 3.52 -15.09 -2.14
CA GLN A 11 4.86 -15.02 -1.54
C GLN A 11 4.85 -14.18 -0.26
N VAL A 12 4.14 -13.06 -0.26
CA VAL A 12 4.08 -12.18 0.90
C VAL A 12 3.20 -12.76 1.99
N VAL A 13 1.98 -13.19 1.65
CA VAL A 13 1.01 -13.69 2.63
C VAL A 13 1.47 -15.00 3.26
N ASP A 14 1.83 -15.98 2.44
CA ASP A 14 2.15 -17.33 2.91
C ASP A 14 3.44 -17.35 3.74
N SER A 15 4.43 -16.56 3.38
CA SER A 15 5.71 -16.58 4.07
C SER A 15 5.63 -15.97 5.47
N LYS A 16 4.66 -15.10 5.73
CA LYS A 16 4.54 -14.38 7.00
C LYS A 16 3.42 -14.90 7.90
N GLY A 17 2.49 -15.66 7.37
CA GLY A 17 1.37 -16.20 8.14
C GLY A 17 0.36 -15.15 8.61
N ALA A 18 0.52 -13.90 8.21
CA ALA A 18 -0.35 -12.79 8.62
C ALA A 18 -0.33 -11.72 7.52
N PHE A 19 -1.35 -10.84 7.54
CA PHE A 19 -1.43 -9.76 6.55
C PHE A 19 -1.71 -8.43 7.25
N GLY A 20 -0.69 -7.93 7.97
CA GLY A 20 -0.74 -6.65 8.65
C GLY A 20 -0.07 -5.55 7.85
N HIS A 21 0.22 -4.44 8.52
CA HIS A 21 0.81 -3.26 7.87
C HIS A 21 2.15 -3.56 7.20
N ARG A 22 3.03 -4.33 7.87
CA ARG A 22 4.32 -4.70 7.29
C ARG A 22 4.15 -5.47 5.98
N GLN A 23 3.18 -6.39 5.93
CA GLN A 23 2.90 -7.16 4.72
C GLN A 23 2.31 -6.30 3.62
N HIS A 24 1.51 -5.28 3.95
CA HIS A 24 1.04 -4.30 2.99
C HIS A 24 2.21 -3.54 2.36
N LEU A 25 3.18 -3.12 3.18
CA LEU A 25 4.38 -2.43 2.68
C LEU A 25 5.20 -3.36 1.78
N GLU A 26 5.38 -4.60 2.18
CA GLU A 26 6.13 -5.58 1.39
C GLU A 26 5.45 -5.86 0.05
N LEU A 27 4.14 -5.97 0.05
CA LEU A 27 3.37 -6.19 -1.16
C LEU A 27 3.52 -5.00 -2.12
N ALA A 28 3.39 -3.78 -1.60
CA ALA A 28 3.57 -2.57 -2.40
C ALA A 28 4.96 -2.52 -3.01
N TRP A 29 5.99 -2.77 -2.20
CA TRP A 29 7.37 -2.78 -2.65
C TRP A 29 7.59 -3.82 -3.75
N SER A 30 7.02 -5.01 -3.57
CA SER A 30 7.15 -6.10 -4.54
C SER A 30 6.50 -5.78 -5.88
N TYR A 31 5.30 -5.18 -5.88
CA TYR A 31 4.66 -4.75 -7.11
C TYR A 31 5.42 -3.61 -7.78
N LEU A 32 6.00 -2.70 -7.01
CA LEU A 32 6.78 -1.60 -7.55
C LEU A 32 8.09 -2.05 -8.22
N ARG A 33 8.55 -3.25 -7.93
CA ARG A 33 9.68 -3.84 -8.66
C ARG A 33 9.28 -4.31 -10.06
N GLU A 34 8.00 -4.62 -10.26
CA GLU A 34 7.50 -5.20 -11.51
C GLU A 34 6.76 -4.18 -12.36
N TYR A 35 6.21 -3.14 -11.75
CA TYR A 35 5.34 -2.18 -12.41
C TYR A 35 5.71 -0.76 -12.07
N PRO A 36 5.45 0.19 -12.99
CA PRO A 36 5.49 1.61 -12.61
C PRO A 36 4.42 1.92 -11.55
N PRO A 37 4.55 3.04 -10.80
CA PRO A 37 3.68 3.31 -9.65
C PRO A 37 2.18 3.21 -9.91
N ASP A 38 1.68 3.72 -11.03
CA ASP A 38 0.25 3.67 -11.35
C ASP A 38 -0.25 2.23 -11.47
N GLU A 39 0.50 1.41 -12.20
CA GLU A 39 0.14 0.01 -12.41
C GLU A 39 0.32 -0.80 -11.13
N ALA A 40 1.35 -0.49 -10.34
CA ALA A 40 1.57 -1.14 -9.05
C ALA A 40 0.40 -0.87 -8.10
N ALA A 41 -0.12 0.37 -8.08
CA ALA A 41 -1.28 0.72 -7.26
C ALA A 41 -2.52 -0.07 -7.68
N GLU A 42 -2.75 -0.20 -8.99
CA GLU A 42 -3.87 -0.98 -9.51
C GLU A 42 -3.74 -2.46 -9.14
N ALA A 43 -2.56 -3.04 -9.31
CA ALA A 43 -2.30 -4.44 -8.98
C ALA A 43 -2.51 -4.70 -7.49
N MET A 44 -2.00 -3.81 -6.64
CA MET A 44 -2.16 -3.96 -5.20
C MET A 44 -3.61 -3.82 -4.77
N ALA A 45 -4.33 -2.82 -5.29
CA ALA A 45 -5.73 -2.63 -4.97
C ALA A 45 -6.55 -3.88 -5.33
N ALA A 46 -6.32 -4.45 -6.51
CA ALA A 46 -7.00 -5.66 -6.94
C ALA A 46 -6.68 -6.84 -6.04
N ALA A 47 -5.42 -7.01 -5.66
CA ALA A 47 -4.99 -8.10 -4.79
C ALA A 47 -5.59 -8.00 -3.39
N ILE A 48 -5.57 -6.81 -2.78
CA ILE A 48 -6.14 -6.59 -1.45
C ILE A 48 -7.65 -6.80 -1.46
N ARG A 49 -8.35 -6.31 -2.49
CA ARG A 49 -9.79 -6.54 -2.62
C ARG A 49 -10.10 -8.03 -2.74
N HIS A 50 -9.28 -8.76 -3.49
CA HIS A 50 -9.44 -10.21 -3.65
C HIS A 50 -9.29 -10.93 -2.29
N VAL A 51 -8.26 -10.60 -1.53
CA VAL A 51 -8.04 -11.19 -0.20
C VAL A 51 -9.21 -10.85 0.73
N ALA A 52 -9.65 -9.59 0.75
CA ALA A 52 -10.75 -9.16 1.60
C ALA A 52 -12.04 -9.93 1.28
N ARG A 53 -12.36 -10.09 -0.01
CA ARG A 53 -13.55 -10.85 -0.43
C ARG A 53 -13.44 -12.32 -0.06
N SER A 54 -12.26 -12.91 -0.21
CA SER A 54 -12.03 -14.32 0.11
C SER A 54 -12.22 -14.62 1.59
N HIS A 55 -12.02 -13.62 2.45
CA HIS A 55 -12.19 -13.75 3.90
C HIS A 55 -13.52 -13.16 4.41
N GLY A 56 -14.43 -12.83 3.51
CA GLY A 56 -15.73 -12.25 3.89
C GLY A 56 -15.62 -10.86 4.50
N ALA A 57 -14.55 -10.12 4.17
CA ALA A 57 -14.26 -8.81 4.76
C ALA A 57 -14.18 -7.71 3.69
N ALA A 58 -14.95 -7.84 2.60
CA ALA A 58 -14.91 -6.88 1.49
C ALA A 58 -15.21 -5.45 1.96
N ASP A 59 -16.03 -5.29 2.98
CA ASP A 59 -16.39 -3.99 3.55
C ASP A 59 -15.23 -3.32 4.31
N ARG A 60 -14.17 -4.05 4.62
CA ARG A 60 -12.99 -3.53 5.30
C ARG A 60 -11.96 -2.95 4.34
N TYR A 61 -12.09 -3.24 3.05
CA TYR A 61 -11.18 -2.68 2.06
C TYR A 61 -11.29 -1.16 2.04
N HIS A 62 -10.15 -0.48 1.92
CA HIS A 62 -10.11 0.98 1.90
C HIS A 62 -9.27 1.45 0.72
N GLU A 63 -9.92 2.03 -0.26
CA GLU A 63 -9.27 2.43 -1.52
C GLU A 63 -8.19 3.50 -1.29
N THR A 64 -8.53 4.56 -0.57
CA THR A 64 -7.59 5.68 -0.35
C THR A 64 -6.37 5.24 0.46
N ILE A 65 -6.57 4.51 1.56
CA ILE A 65 -5.44 4.05 2.39
C ILE A 65 -4.52 3.14 1.58
N THR A 66 -5.09 2.20 0.82
CA THR A 66 -4.30 1.27 -0.01
C THR A 66 -3.42 2.04 -0.99
N ARG A 67 -4.02 2.96 -1.75
CA ARG A 67 -3.28 3.71 -2.77
C ARG A 67 -2.28 4.69 -2.17
N THR A 68 -2.60 5.28 -1.04
CA THR A 68 -1.68 6.19 -0.36
C THR A 68 -0.40 5.47 0.06
N TRP A 69 -0.53 4.26 0.61
CA TRP A 69 0.66 3.50 1.01
C TRP A 69 1.51 3.09 -0.18
N VAL A 70 0.91 2.72 -1.31
CA VAL A 70 1.68 2.45 -2.53
C VAL A 70 2.47 3.69 -2.96
N HIS A 71 1.82 4.86 -2.91
CA HIS A 71 2.49 6.11 -3.27
C HIS A 71 3.67 6.42 -2.35
N LEU A 72 3.47 6.28 -1.02
CA LEU A 72 4.54 6.54 -0.05
C LEU A 72 5.71 5.57 -0.22
N VAL A 73 5.42 4.29 -0.45
CA VAL A 73 6.47 3.31 -0.72
C VAL A 73 7.20 3.66 -2.02
N ALA A 74 6.48 4.09 -3.04
CA ALA A 74 7.09 4.49 -4.32
C ALA A 74 8.04 5.69 -4.15
N VAL A 75 7.61 6.70 -3.38
CA VAL A 75 8.45 7.88 -3.10
C VAL A 75 9.72 7.48 -2.36
N HIS A 76 9.58 6.68 -1.29
CA HIS A 76 10.73 6.25 -0.49
C HIS A 76 11.67 5.36 -1.30
N ARG A 77 11.10 4.45 -2.11
CA ARG A 77 11.89 3.57 -2.97
C ARG A 77 12.67 4.36 -4.02
N HIS A 78 12.10 5.42 -4.54
CA HIS A 78 12.77 6.29 -5.51
C HIS A 78 13.96 7.02 -4.87
N ARG A 79 13.77 7.49 -3.63
CA ARG A 79 14.81 8.28 -2.93
C ARG A 79 15.87 7.41 -2.26
N TRP A 80 15.44 6.31 -1.64
CA TRP A 80 16.29 5.44 -0.83
C TRP A 80 15.98 3.98 -1.12
N GLY A 81 16.29 3.57 -2.36
CA GLY A 81 16.03 2.20 -2.80
C GLY A 81 16.98 1.19 -2.16
N ALA A 82 16.61 -0.07 -2.28
CA ALA A 82 17.38 -1.19 -1.76
C ALA A 82 17.10 -2.44 -2.62
N GLU A 83 17.95 -3.46 -2.49
CA GLU A 83 17.78 -4.69 -3.26
C GLU A 83 16.80 -5.65 -2.59
N THR A 84 16.67 -5.58 -1.26
CA THR A 84 15.74 -6.42 -0.51
C THR A 84 14.76 -5.55 0.26
N PHE A 85 13.61 -6.13 0.60
CA PHE A 85 12.62 -5.43 1.39
C PHE A 85 13.13 -5.11 2.79
N GLU A 86 13.89 -6.02 3.40
CA GLU A 86 14.47 -5.80 4.72
C GLU A 86 15.40 -4.59 4.75
N GLU A 87 16.28 -4.46 3.75
CA GLU A 87 17.14 -3.29 3.62
C GLU A 87 16.32 -2.02 3.40
N PHE A 88 15.26 -2.12 2.59
CA PHE A 88 14.37 -0.99 2.34
C PHE A 88 13.74 -0.48 3.63
N LEU A 89 13.22 -1.38 4.47
CA LEU A 89 12.63 -1.00 5.75
C LEU A 89 13.65 -0.41 6.73
N GLU A 90 14.88 -0.93 6.75
CA GLU A 90 15.92 -0.37 7.59
C GLU A 90 16.20 1.10 7.24
N ARG A 91 16.20 1.42 5.95
CA ARG A 91 16.44 2.78 5.47
C ARG A 91 15.22 3.67 5.58
N ASN A 92 14.03 3.09 5.64
CA ASN A 92 12.76 3.81 5.56
C ASN A 92 11.82 3.39 6.70
N GLY A 93 12.35 3.30 7.92
CA GLY A 93 11.60 2.82 9.07
C GLY A 93 10.37 3.63 9.44
N ASP A 94 10.29 4.91 9.02
CA ASP A 94 9.12 5.75 9.23
C ASP A 94 7.86 5.18 8.57
N LEU A 95 8.02 4.37 7.52
CA LEU A 95 6.88 3.74 6.86
C LEU A 95 6.15 2.73 7.74
N LEU A 96 6.81 2.23 8.79
CA LEU A 96 6.17 1.31 9.74
C LEU A 96 5.17 2.00 10.66
N ASP A 97 5.22 3.33 10.73
CA ASP A 97 4.28 4.10 11.55
C ASP A 97 2.98 4.33 10.78
N THR A 98 1.91 3.63 11.17
CA THR A 98 0.60 3.79 10.54
C THR A 98 0.04 5.19 10.73
N GLY A 99 0.48 5.90 11.76
CA GLY A 99 0.10 7.29 12.03
C GLY A 99 0.63 8.28 11.01
N LEU A 100 1.54 7.86 10.12
CA LEU A 100 2.09 8.72 9.09
C LEU A 100 1.00 9.35 8.23
N LEU A 101 -0.11 8.64 7.98
CA LEU A 101 -1.22 9.15 7.18
C LEU A 101 -1.91 10.36 7.81
N THR A 102 -1.83 10.53 9.12
CA THR A 102 -2.45 11.66 9.81
C THR A 102 -1.82 13.00 9.46
N HIS A 103 -0.65 13.00 8.87
CA HIS A 103 -0.01 14.23 8.37
C HIS A 103 -0.68 14.74 7.09
N PHE A 104 -1.37 13.87 6.37
CA PHE A 104 -1.94 14.18 5.06
C PHE A 104 -3.46 14.21 5.07
N TYR A 105 -4.08 13.37 5.89
CA TYR A 105 -5.53 13.18 5.91
C TYR A 105 -6.11 13.48 7.28
N SER A 106 -7.19 14.28 7.32
CA SER A 106 -7.96 14.43 8.54
C SER A 106 -8.67 13.11 8.86
N ARG A 107 -8.99 12.95 10.14
CA ARG A 107 -9.74 11.78 10.61
C ARG A 107 -11.11 11.70 9.92
N GLU A 108 -11.80 12.83 9.78
CA GLU A 108 -13.11 12.90 9.16
C GLU A 108 -13.07 12.39 7.72
N LEU A 109 -12.07 12.79 6.94
CA LEU A 109 -11.94 12.35 5.56
C LEU A 109 -11.58 10.88 5.46
N ILE A 110 -10.53 10.46 6.17
CA ILE A 110 -9.98 9.12 5.98
C ILE A 110 -10.90 8.02 6.53
N LEU A 111 -11.69 8.31 7.55
CA LEU A 111 -12.63 7.34 8.13
C LEU A 111 -14.00 7.37 7.45
N GLY A 112 -14.23 8.30 6.52
CA GLY A 112 -15.50 8.41 5.83
C GLY A 112 -15.69 7.37 4.74
N ASP A 113 -16.95 7.14 4.36
CA ASP A 113 -17.32 6.16 3.34
C ASP A 113 -16.79 6.55 1.96
N HIS A 114 -16.71 7.83 1.67
CA HIS A 114 -16.21 8.31 0.37
C HIS A 114 -14.76 7.86 0.13
N ALA A 115 -13.86 8.14 1.09
CA ALA A 115 -12.45 7.77 0.96
C ALA A 115 -12.25 6.26 0.94
N ARG A 116 -13.13 5.51 1.61
CA ARG A 116 -13.09 4.05 1.59
C ARG A 116 -13.43 3.49 0.21
N ALA A 117 -14.41 4.09 -0.45
CA ALA A 117 -14.92 3.58 -1.73
C ALA A 117 -14.11 4.03 -2.93
N VAL A 118 -13.62 5.28 -2.92
CA VAL A 118 -12.89 5.87 -4.05
C VAL A 118 -11.71 6.67 -3.55
N TRP A 119 -10.77 6.95 -4.45
CA TRP A 119 -9.61 7.76 -4.12
C TRP A 119 -10.05 9.17 -3.68
N ALA A 120 -9.57 9.61 -2.52
CA ALA A 120 -9.77 10.96 -2.03
C ALA A 120 -8.39 11.63 -1.87
N ALA A 121 -8.25 12.83 -2.43
CA ALA A 121 -7.02 13.60 -2.28
C ALA A 121 -6.84 14.02 -0.81
N PRO A 122 -5.58 14.14 -0.33
CA PRO A 122 -5.35 14.57 1.05
C PRO A 122 -5.85 15.99 1.29
N ASP A 123 -6.43 16.21 2.47
CA ASP A 123 -7.02 17.51 2.83
C ASP A 123 -6.14 18.34 3.75
N LEU A 124 -5.14 17.76 4.41
CA LEU A 124 -4.28 18.49 5.35
C LEU A 124 -2.99 18.97 4.70
N ARG A 125 -2.35 18.10 3.94
CA ARG A 125 -1.05 18.37 3.33
C ARG A 125 -0.91 17.51 2.08
N PRO A 126 -0.34 18.06 0.99
CA PRO A 126 -0.11 17.24 -0.21
C PRO A 126 0.83 16.07 0.08
N LEU A 127 0.60 14.95 -0.59
CA LEU A 127 1.53 13.82 -0.53
C LEU A 127 2.85 14.25 -1.18
N PRO A 128 3.99 13.69 -0.72
CA PRO A 128 5.28 14.01 -1.34
C PRO A 128 5.29 13.62 -2.82
N ALA A 129 5.96 14.44 -3.63
CA ALA A 129 6.07 14.17 -5.05
C ALA A 129 6.97 12.97 -5.30
N LEU A 130 6.66 12.22 -6.35
CA LEU A 130 7.42 11.02 -6.69
C LEU A 130 8.82 11.36 -7.21
N SER A 131 8.98 12.50 -7.86
CA SER A 131 10.27 12.92 -8.40
C SER A 131 10.70 14.27 -7.87
#